data_08eee8385ccdb9f9ba46b141c986015a
#
_entry.id   08eee8385ccdb9f9ba46b141c986015a
#
_cell.length_a   1.000
_cell.length_b   1.000
_cell.length_c   1.000
_cell.angle_alpha   90.00
_cell.angle_beta   90.00
_cell.angle_gamma   90.00
#
_symmetry.space_group_name_H-M   'P 1'
#
loop_
_entity.id
_entity.type
_entity.pdbx_description
1 polymer ?
#
loop_
_entity_poly.entity_id
_entity_poly.type
_entity_poly.pdbx_seq_one_letter_code
_entity_poly.pdbx_strand_id
1 'polypeptide(L)'
;MSHIFISHSSRDTEQAAHLLTCLHAHGFTETFLDFDKHAGLAPGADWERTLYREIAGAEAVILILTKNWFDSKWCFAEFTQARALGKAIFPLIESPSGETFVSQDIQHLDLVKDREGGLTLLATQLTEVIVNARGGFEWDTTRPPYPGLLAFDEADAAIYFGRDDDVRRLIERLNARRAQGGARMVVVLGASGSGKSSLLRAGVLPRLKRDRRNWIVLPPFRPQLHPLEELGQTVAIALGSGADWRHWRDAFASDDLSNVLSDLARDLRSAHSSNEAQILITVDQSEELFGAAEKSGAAQFLRVLNAMQDERLPFLVAMTLRGDYLGELQEAPAMTAAFEEFSLKPMPLARIRDIIEGPARVAGLSVDEALVGAAMKDAATDDALPLLAFALRELYDRFGQKKNLTLEAYLALGDAAGQLSPLENAVRRKADEVLAAAKPS
;
A
#
# COMPACT_ATOMS: atom_id res chain seq x y z
N MET A 1 1.65 -11.22 -11.99
CA MET A 1 1.73 -12.42 -11.13
C MET A 1 0.33 -12.85 -10.78
N SER A 2 0.08 -14.15 -10.73
CA SER A 2 -1.24 -14.71 -10.48
C SER A 2 -1.69 -14.47 -9.05
N HIS A 3 -2.94 -14.07 -8.85
CA HIS A 3 -3.53 -13.94 -7.52
C HIS A 3 -3.68 -15.29 -6.82
N ILE A 4 -3.84 -16.36 -7.59
CA ILE A 4 -4.11 -17.71 -7.11
C ILE A 4 -3.11 -18.67 -7.76
N PHE A 5 -2.43 -19.45 -6.94
CA PHE A 5 -1.57 -20.55 -7.39
C PHE A 5 -2.31 -21.88 -7.18
N ILE A 6 -2.34 -22.72 -8.21
CA ILE A 6 -2.95 -24.07 -8.14
C ILE A 6 -1.86 -25.11 -8.14
N SER A 7 -1.66 -25.77 -7.00
CA SER A 7 -0.77 -26.92 -6.84
C SER A 7 -1.50 -28.22 -7.19
N HIS A 8 -1.00 -28.93 -8.18
CA HIS A 8 -1.56 -30.21 -8.61
C HIS A 8 -0.45 -31.17 -9.08
N SER A 9 -0.74 -32.45 -9.07
CA SER A 9 0.14 -33.43 -9.73
C SER A 9 -0.02 -33.37 -11.24
N SER A 10 1.07 -33.49 -11.99
CA SER A 10 1.01 -33.57 -13.45
C SER A 10 0.13 -34.74 -14.01
N ARG A 11 -0.24 -35.68 -13.12
CA ARG A 11 -1.18 -36.77 -13.46
C ARG A 11 -2.64 -36.35 -13.29
N ASP A 12 -2.92 -35.22 -12.67
CA ASP A 12 -4.25 -34.70 -12.33
C ASP A 12 -4.57 -33.41 -13.14
N THR A 13 -3.93 -33.27 -14.32
CA THR A 13 -4.06 -32.05 -15.16
C THR A 13 -5.50 -31.80 -15.61
N GLU A 14 -6.30 -32.84 -15.81
CA GLU A 14 -7.71 -32.72 -16.21
C GLU A 14 -8.55 -32.09 -15.10
N GLN A 15 -8.36 -32.51 -13.85
CA GLN A 15 -9.04 -31.97 -12.67
C GLN A 15 -8.63 -30.50 -12.48
N ALA A 16 -7.34 -30.19 -12.62
CA ALA A 16 -6.81 -28.85 -12.51
C ALA A 16 -7.36 -27.91 -13.59
N ALA A 17 -7.45 -28.37 -14.84
CA ALA A 17 -8.03 -27.59 -15.94
C ALA A 17 -9.55 -27.33 -15.72
N HIS A 18 -10.27 -28.32 -15.19
CA HIS A 18 -11.66 -28.14 -14.84
C HIS A 18 -11.85 -27.11 -13.72
N LEU A 19 -11.05 -27.20 -12.64
CA LEU A 19 -11.05 -26.21 -11.56
C LEU A 19 -10.74 -24.81 -12.09
N LEU A 20 -9.74 -24.67 -12.96
CA LEU A 20 -9.37 -23.42 -13.59
C LEU A 20 -10.54 -22.80 -14.35
N THR A 21 -11.28 -23.62 -15.12
CA THR A 21 -12.48 -23.18 -15.84
C THR A 21 -13.57 -22.67 -14.88
N CYS A 22 -13.78 -23.39 -13.77
CA CYS A 22 -14.74 -22.98 -12.75
C CYS A 22 -14.32 -21.65 -12.06
N LEU A 23 -13.03 -21.47 -11.75
CA LEU A 23 -12.51 -20.24 -11.15
C LEU A 23 -12.67 -19.06 -12.12
N HIS A 24 -12.38 -19.24 -13.39
CA HIS A 24 -12.59 -18.21 -14.41
C HIS A 24 -14.06 -17.82 -14.53
N ALA A 25 -14.99 -18.76 -14.45
CA ALA A 25 -16.44 -18.47 -14.45
C ALA A 25 -16.87 -17.64 -13.24
N HIS A 26 -16.15 -17.76 -12.11
CA HIS A 26 -16.37 -16.94 -10.90
C HIS A 26 -15.55 -15.63 -10.88
N GLY A 27 -14.88 -15.27 -11.98
CA GLY A 27 -14.15 -14.02 -12.12
C GLY A 27 -12.68 -14.05 -11.68
N PHE A 28 -12.14 -15.22 -11.25
CA PHE A 28 -10.73 -15.38 -10.89
C PHE A 28 -9.91 -15.71 -12.12
N THR A 29 -9.67 -14.71 -12.97
CA THR A 29 -8.96 -14.91 -14.25
C THR A 29 -7.44 -14.94 -14.12
N GLU A 30 -6.90 -14.45 -13.00
CA GLU A 30 -5.46 -14.43 -12.71
C GLU A 30 -5.10 -15.63 -11.86
N THR A 31 -4.98 -16.78 -12.49
CA THR A 31 -4.60 -18.04 -11.84
C THR A 31 -3.37 -18.61 -12.52
N PHE A 32 -2.40 -19.06 -11.73
CA PHE A 32 -1.25 -19.80 -12.20
C PHE A 32 -1.50 -21.30 -12.01
N LEU A 33 -1.44 -22.02 -13.09
CA LEU A 33 -1.50 -23.48 -13.13
C LEU A 33 -0.22 -23.99 -13.78
N ASP A 34 0.56 -24.80 -13.04
CA ASP A 34 1.77 -25.41 -13.60
C ASP A 34 1.40 -26.52 -14.58
N PHE A 35 1.28 -26.17 -15.86
CA PHE A 35 1.12 -27.12 -16.94
C PHE A 35 2.48 -27.67 -17.33
N ASP A 36 2.74 -28.86 -16.90
CA ASP A 36 3.78 -29.79 -17.39
C ASP A 36 5.25 -29.30 -17.35
N LYS A 37 6.01 -29.98 -16.53
CA LYS A 37 7.47 -29.86 -16.35
C LYS A 37 8.28 -30.08 -17.63
N HIS A 38 7.62 -30.44 -18.77
CA HIS A 38 8.25 -30.84 -20.02
C HIS A 38 7.82 -30.08 -21.27
N ALA A 39 6.81 -29.24 -21.21
CA ALA A 39 6.30 -28.51 -22.37
C ALA A 39 6.84 -27.07 -22.41
N GLY A 40 8.07 -26.88 -22.91
CA GLY A 40 8.49 -25.58 -23.46
C GLY A 40 9.50 -24.77 -22.67
N LEU A 41 9.94 -25.18 -21.49
CA LEU A 41 11.06 -24.53 -20.78
C LEU A 41 12.27 -25.48 -20.79
N ALA A 42 13.46 -24.91 -21.07
CA ALA A 42 14.71 -25.68 -21.05
C ALA A 42 14.95 -26.33 -19.68
N PRO A 43 15.48 -27.57 -19.62
CA PRO A 43 15.80 -28.20 -18.33
C PRO A 43 16.87 -27.39 -17.59
N GLY A 44 16.54 -26.85 -16.43
CA GLY A 44 17.51 -26.10 -15.61
C GLY A 44 16.87 -25.13 -14.61
N ALA A 45 17.67 -24.32 -13.96
CA ALA A 45 17.36 -23.45 -12.81
C ALA A 45 16.17 -22.46 -12.99
N ASP A 46 15.70 -22.21 -14.20
CA ASP A 46 14.67 -21.19 -14.46
C ASP A 46 13.25 -21.62 -14.07
N TRP A 47 12.94 -22.94 -14.16
CA TRP A 47 11.61 -23.43 -13.79
C TRP A 47 11.34 -23.35 -12.27
N GLU A 48 12.28 -23.81 -11.47
CA GLU A 48 12.18 -23.78 -10.00
C GLU A 48 12.06 -22.34 -9.49
N ARG A 49 12.85 -21.43 -10.05
CA ARG A 49 12.74 -20.00 -9.74
C ARG A 49 11.37 -19.43 -10.12
N THR A 50 10.83 -19.82 -11.26
CA THR A 50 9.51 -19.35 -11.70
C THR A 50 8.44 -19.84 -10.74
N LEU A 51 8.45 -21.12 -10.38
CA LEU A 51 7.51 -21.72 -9.45
C LEU A 51 7.52 -21.00 -8.09
N TYR A 52 8.69 -20.82 -7.50
CA TYR A 52 8.82 -20.13 -6.22
C TYR A 52 8.42 -18.65 -6.30
N ARG A 53 8.67 -18.00 -7.42
CA ARG A 53 8.22 -16.63 -7.68
C ARG A 53 6.71 -16.55 -7.76
N GLU A 54 6.06 -17.46 -8.46
CA GLU A 54 4.59 -17.50 -8.59
C GLU A 54 3.93 -17.78 -7.24
N ILE A 55 4.46 -18.71 -6.45
CA ILE A 55 3.98 -18.94 -5.06
C ILE A 55 4.19 -17.71 -4.19
N ALA A 56 5.35 -17.05 -4.30
CA ALA A 56 5.62 -15.84 -3.53
C ALA A 56 4.68 -14.68 -3.89
N GLY A 57 4.29 -14.59 -5.18
CA GLY A 57 3.37 -13.57 -5.69
C GLY A 57 1.89 -13.89 -5.50
N ALA A 58 1.53 -15.12 -5.19
CA ALA A 58 0.13 -15.50 -5.00
C ALA A 58 -0.43 -14.98 -3.66
N GLU A 59 -1.69 -14.56 -3.64
CA GLU A 59 -2.45 -14.28 -2.43
C GLU A 59 -3.00 -15.56 -1.79
N ALA A 60 -3.35 -16.53 -2.62
CA ALA A 60 -3.90 -17.81 -2.19
C ALA A 60 -3.26 -18.97 -2.96
N VAL A 61 -3.13 -20.11 -2.31
CA VAL A 61 -2.65 -21.36 -2.88
C VAL A 61 -3.73 -22.43 -2.73
N ILE A 62 -4.17 -22.99 -3.85
CA ILE A 62 -5.12 -24.11 -3.87
C ILE A 62 -4.34 -25.40 -4.05
N LEU A 63 -4.63 -26.40 -3.24
CA LEU A 63 -4.04 -27.73 -3.34
C LEU A 63 -5.10 -28.73 -3.82
N ILE A 64 -4.91 -29.34 -4.99
CA ILE A 64 -5.80 -30.42 -5.47
C ILE A 64 -5.31 -31.73 -4.89
N LEU A 65 -5.89 -32.11 -3.75
CA LEU A 65 -5.47 -33.28 -2.98
C LEU A 65 -6.01 -34.57 -3.59
N THR A 66 -5.12 -35.30 -4.25
CA THR A 66 -5.32 -36.64 -4.80
C THR A 66 -4.21 -37.57 -4.30
N LYS A 67 -4.34 -38.86 -4.54
CA LYS A 67 -3.24 -39.81 -4.30
C LYS A 67 -1.95 -39.37 -5.03
N ASN A 68 -2.07 -38.90 -6.27
CA ASN A 68 -0.94 -38.47 -7.07
C ASN A 68 -0.27 -37.23 -6.49
N TRP A 69 -1.04 -36.32 -5.90
CA TRP A 69 -0.53 -35.13 -5.23
C TRP A 69 0.37 -35.52 -4.02
N PHE A 70 -0.08 -36.46 -3.19
CA PHE A 70 0.67 -36.93 -2.03
C PHE A 70 1.94 -37.71 -2.42
N ASP A 71 1.94 -38.37 -3.57
CA ASP A 71 3.11 -39.08 -4.11
C ASP A 71 4.12 -38.12 -4.79
N SER A 72 3.78 -36.84 -4.95
CA SER A 72 4.60 -35.84 -5.62
C SER A 72 5.49 -35.05 -4.64
N LYS A 73 6.80 -35.19 -4.77
CA LYS A 73 7.77 -34.42 -3.98
C LYS A 73 7.67 -32.91 -4.26
N TRP A 74 7.29 -32.54 -5.49
CA TRP A 74 7.15 -31.15 -5.88
C TRP A 74 5.91 -30.50 -5.27
N CYS A 75 4.77 -31.14 -5.30
CA CYS A 75 3.57 -30.64 -4.64
C CYS A 75 3.78 -30.42 -3.13
N PHE A 76 4.56 -31.32 -2.49
CA PHE A 76 4.94 -31.14 -1.10
C PHE A 76 5.89 -29.95 -0.87
N ALA A 77 6.84 -29.71 -1.81
CA ALA A 77 7.71 -28.53 -1.76
C ALA A 77 6.92 -27.23 -1.93
N GLU A 78 5.96 -27.17 -2.87
CA GLU A 78 5.04 -26.06 -3.08
C GLU A 78 4.23 -25.74 -1.83
N PHE A 79 3.63 -26.76 -1.22
CA PHE A 79 2.90 -26.62 0.05
C PHE A 79 3.79 -26.09 1.17
N THR A 80 4.99 -26.63 1.32
CA THR A 80 5.94 -26.23 2.36
C THR A 80 6.35 -24.77 2.17
N GLN A 81 6.63 -24.38 0.93
CA GLN A 81 6.96 -23.00 0.58
C GLN A 81 5.79 -22.03 0.83
N ALA A 82 4.58 -22.39 0.40
CA ALA A 82 3.37 -21.59 0.64
C ALA A 82 3.14 -21.38 2.15
N ARG A 83 3.30 -22.44 2.95
CA ARG A 83 3.19 -22.38 4.41
C ARG A 83 4.28 -21.52 5.05
N ALA A 84 5.52 -21.63 4.61
CA ALA A 84 6.64 -20.83 5.09
C ALA A 84 6.46 -19.34 4.79
N LEU A 85 5.80 -19.00 3.67
CA LEU A 85 5.46 -17.65 3.27
C LEU A 85 4.15 -17.12 3.90
N GLY A 86 3.47 -17.92 4.75
CA GLY A 86 2.22 -17.54 5.40
C GLY A 86 1.05 -17.31 4.42
N LYS A 87 1.04 -18.02 3.29
CA LYS A 87 -0.03 -17.89 2.28
C LYS A 87 -1.33 -18.50 2.78
N ALA A 88 -2.46 -17.98 2.32
CA ALA A 88 -3.76 -18.63 2.50
C ALA A 88 -3.78 -19.92 1.67
N ILE A 89 -4.01 -21.07 2.32
CA ILE A 89 -3.94 -22.37 1.68
C ILE A 89 -5.34 -23.00 1.70
N PHE A 90 -5.81 -23.42 0.53
CA PHE A 90 -7.12 -24.04 0.30
C PHE A 90 -6.96 -25.48 -0.19
N PRO A 91 -6.96 -26.49 0.71
CA PRO A 91 -6.91 -27.87 0.31
C PRO A 91 -8.28 -28.32 -0.22
N LEU A 92 -8.32 -28.84 -1.44
CA LEU A 92 -9.49 -29.41 -2.07
C LEU A 92 -9.36 -30.92 -2.16
N ILE A 93 -10.30 -31.68 -1.64
CA ILE A 93 -10.36 -33.14 -1.80
C ILE A 93 -11.15 -33.45 -3.06
N GLU A 94 -10.44 -33.96 -4.07
CA GLU A 94 -10.99 -34.38 -5.38
C GLU A 94 -11.14 -35.89 -5.51
N SER A 95 -10.66 -36.67 -4.52
CA SER A 95 -10.80 -38.14 -4.50
C SER A 95 -10.92 -38.66 -3.06
N PRO A 96 -11.63 -39.80 -2.85
CA PRO A 96 -11.80 -40.38 -1.50
C PRO A 96 -10.48 -40.72 -0.79
N SER A 97 -9.39 -40.94 -1.54
CA SER A 97 -8.06 -41.18 -0.97
C SER A 97 -7.39 -39.92 -0.41
N GLY A 98 -7.91 -38.72 -0.72
CA GLY A 98 -7.42 -37.44 -0.19
C GLY A 98 -7.70 -37.24 1.29
N GLU A 99 -8.77 -37.81 1.83
CA GLU A 99 -9.18 -37.66 3.25
C GLU A 99 -8.14 -38.22 4.23
N THR A 100 -7.32 -39.20 3.84
CA THR A 100 -6.46 -39.95 4.75
C THR A 100 -5.17 -39.20 5.17
N PHE A 101 -4.82 -38.11 4.49
CA PHE A 101 -3.51 -37.45 4.62
C PHE A 101 -3.59 -35.98 5.03
N VAL A 102 -4.80 -35.39 5.15
CA VAL A 102 -4.95 -34.01 5.57
C VAL A 102 -4.75 -33.94 7.09
N SER A 103 -3.82 -33.10 7.54
CA SER A 103 -3.63 -32.86 8.97
C SER A 103 -4.92 -32.26 9.55
N GLN A 104 -5.32 -32.67 10.77
CA GLN A 104 -6.54 -32.20 11.44
C GLN A 104 -6.56 -30.67 11.69
N ASP A 105 -5.42 -30.01 11.49
CA ASP A 105 -5.26 -28.57 11.71
C ASP A 105 -5.59 -27.71 10.49
N ILE A 106 -5.86 -28.31 9.32
CA ILE A 106 -6.16 -27.58 8.09
C ILE A 106 -7.59 -27.93 7.65
N GLN A 107 -8.49 -26.94 7.68
CA GLN A 107 -9.82 -27.10 7.10
C GLN A 107 -9.68 -27.34 5.59
N HIS A 108 -10.43 -28.28 5.05
CA HIS A 108 -10.43 -28.65 3.64
C HIS A 108 -11.85 -28.60 3.06
N LEU A 109 -11.95 -28.41 1.76
CA LEU A 109 -13.19 -28.46 1.01
C LEU A 109 -13.27 -29.82 0.31
N ASP A 110 -14.33 -30.54 0.60
CA ASP A 110 -14.58 -31.88 0.06
C ASP A 110 -15.49 -31.79 -1.19
N LEU A 111 -14.86 -31.77 -2.36
CA LEU A 111 -15.55 -31.70 -3.65
C LEU A 111 -16.10 -33.05 -4.11
N VAL A 112 -15.77 -34.14 -3.40
CA VAL A 112 -16.35 -35.47 -3.67
C VAL A 112 -17.76 -35.55 -3.13
N LYS A 113 -18.01 -34.96 -1.93
CA LYS A 113 -19.30 -34.96 -1.27
C LYS A 113 -20.28 -33.93 -1.83
N ASP A 114 -19.80 -32.72 -2.05
CA ASP A 114 -20.57 -31.59 -2.60
C ASP A 114 -19.68 -30.70 -3.45
N ARG A 115 -19.72 -30.92 -4.76
CA ARG A 115 -18.87 -30.17 -5.69
C ARG A 115 -19.33 -28.72 -5.88
N GLU A 116 -20.61 -28.50 -6.06
CA GLU A 116 -21.17 -27.17 -6.35
C GLU A 116 -21.12 -26.27 -5.13
N GLY A 117 -21.55 -26.74 -3.98
CA GLY A 117 -21.45 -26.02 -2.72
C GLY A 117 -19.99 -25.75 -2.31
N GLY A 118 -19.10 -26.73 -2.49
CA GLY A 118 -17.67 -26.60 -2.22
C GLY A 118 -17.00 -25.55 -3.09
N LEU A 119 -17.30 -25.50 -4.39
CA LEU A 119 -16.78 -24.46 -5.30
C LEU A 119 -17.33 -23.07 -4.98
N THR A 120 -18.60 -22.95 -4.61
CA THR A 120 -19.19 -21.67 -4.19
C THR A 120 -18.54 -21.15 -2.90
N LEU A 121 -18.30 -22.04 -1.95
CA LEU A 121 -17.62 -21.70 -0.70
C LEU A 121 -16.16 -21.29 -0.95
N LEU A 122 -15.44 -22.03 -1.82
CA LEU A 122 -14.09 -21.67 -2.26
C LEU A 122 -14.06 -20.28 -2.87
N ALA A 123 -14.96 -19.97 -3.80
CA ALA A 123 -15.04 -18.66 -4.44
C ALA A 123 -15.26 -17.53 -3.42
N THR A 124 -16.14 -17.76 -2.44
CA THR A 124 -16.39 -16.78 -1.35
C THR A 124 -15.13 -16.55 -0.53
N GLN A 125 -14.46 -17.61 -0.08
CA GLN A 125 -13.26 -17.51 0.75
C GLN A 125 -12.07 -16.92 -0.02
N LEU A 126 -11.90 -17.25 -1.31
CA LEU A 126 -10.89 -16.65 -2.17
C LEU A 126 -11.12 -15.14 -2.33
N THR A 127 -12.38 -14.72 -2.51
CA THR A 127 -12.74 -13.30 -2.56
C THR A 127 -12.32 -12.58 -1.28
N GLU A 128 -12.62 -13.15 -0.11
CA GLU A 128 -12.20 -12.58 1.18
C GLU A 128 -10.67 -12.47 1.29
N VAL A 129 -9.94 -13.51 0.90
CA VAL A 129 -8.47 -13.51 0.95
C VAL A 129 -7.88 -12.45 0.01
N ILE A 130 -8.36 -12.37 -1.23
CA ILE A 130 -7.91 -11.38 -2.21
C ILE A 130 -8.25 -9.96 -1.76
N VAL A 131 -9.46 -9.74 -1.25
CA VAL A 131 -9.86 -8.45 -0.69
C VAL A 131 -9.00 -8.09 0.52
N ASN A 132 -8.70 -9.04 1.40
CA ASN A 132 -7.84 -8.81 2.56
C ASN A 132 -6.38 -8.59 2.17
N ALA A 133 -5.86 -9.28 1.15
CA ALA A 133 -4.52 -9.06 0.60
C ALA A 133 -4.36 -7.64 0.02
N ARG A 134 -5.42 -7.07 -0.54
CA ARG A 134 -5.51 -5.65 -0.93
C ARG A 134 -5.73 -4.72 0.27
N GLY A 135 -5.58 -5.19 1.49
CA GLY A 135 -5.90 -4.46 2.70
C GLY A 135 -7.39 -4.21 2.87
N GLY A 136 -8.25 -4.94 2.13
CA GLY A 136 -9.70 -4.80 2.14
C GLY A 136 -10.22 -3.50 1.52
N PHE A 137 -9.40 -2.77 0.74
CA PHE A 137 -9.81 -1.51 0.12
C PHE A 137 -10.44 -1.75 -1.25
N GLU A 138 -11.56 -1.06 -1.50
CA GLU A 138 -12.18 -1.02 -2.81
C GLU A 138 -11.35 -0.13 -3.75
N TRP A 139 -11.37 -0.48 -5.03
CA TRP A 139 -10.74 0.30 -6.08
C TRP A 139 -11.77 0.80 -7.10
N ASP A 140 -11.78 2.08 -7.34
CA ASP A 140 -12.56 2.67 -8.43
C ASP A 140 -11.84 2.44 -9.77
N THR A 141 -12.35 1.50 -10.57
CA THR A 141 -11.78 1.13 -11.87
C THR A 141 -11.82 2.24 -12.93
N THR A 142 -12.51 3.35 -12.66
CA THR A 142 -12.50 4.54 -13.55
C THR A 142 -11.24 5.38 -13.34
N ARG A 143 -10.53 5.19 -12.22
CA ARG A 143 -9.29 5.89 -11.90
C ARG A 143 -8.07 5.17 -12.49
N PRO A 144 -7.05 5.92 -12.90
CA PRO A 144 -5.79 5.32 -13.33
C PRO A 144 -5.06 4.66 -12.17
N PRO A 145 -4.49 3.44 -12.37
CA PRO A 145 -3.81 2.70 -11.30
C PRO A 145 -2.46 3.28 -10.90
N TYR A 146 -1.97 4.25 -11.65
CA TYR A 146 -0.70 4.93 -11.37
C TYR A 146 -0.97 6.44 -11.21
N PRO A 147 -0.81 7.01 -10.02
CA PRO A 147 -1.04 8.46 -9.79
C PRO A 147 -0.03 9.38 -10.47
N GLY A 148 1.10 8.85 -10.94
CA GLY A 148 2.19 9.64 -11.52
C GLY A 148 3.00 10.37 -10.46
N LEU A 149 3.21 11.68 -10.65
CA LEU A 149 3.97 12.52 -9.70
C LEU A 149 3.17 12.91 -8.45
N LEU A 150 1.87 12.64 -8.42
CA LEU A 150 1.05 12.90 -7.25
C LEU A 150 1.36 11.88 -6.14
N ALA A 151 1.32 12.32 -4.89
CA ALA A 151 1.34 11.38 -3.79
C ALA A 151 0.07 10.51 -3.82
N PHE A 152 0.22 9.23 -3.52
CA PHE A 152 -0.93 8.36 -3.30
C PHE A 152 -1.78 8.91 -2.16
N ASP A 153 -3.10 8.93 -2.34
CA ASP A 153 -4.06 9.40 -1.36
C ASP A 153 -4.85 8.24 -0.74
N GLU A 154 -5.74 8.51 0.20
CA GLU A 154 -6.57 7.52 0.87
C GLU A 154 -7.36 6.64 -0.11
N ALA A 155 -7.91 7.24 -1.17
CA ALA A 155 -8.60 6.53 -2.22
C ALA A 155 -7.71 5.60 -3.06
N ASP A 156 -6.39 5.72 -2.92
CA ASP A 156 -5.39 4.88 -3.59
C ASP A 156 -4.92 3.71 -2.72
N ALA A 157 -5.49 3.52 -1.53
CA ALA A 157 -5.05 2.49 -0.59
C ALA A 157 -5.05 1.07 -1.18
N ALA A 158 -5.97 0.78 -2.12
CA ALA A 158 -6.07 -0.51 -2.81
C ALA A 158 -4.93 -0.77 -3.80
N ILE A 159 -4.29 0.29 -4.30
CA ILE A 159 -3.21 0.23 -5.29
C ILE A 159 -1.85 0.64 -4.71
N TYR A 160 -1.75 0.77 -3.39
CA TYR A 160 -0.52 1.13 -2.71
C TYR A 160 0.30 -0.11 -2.37
N PHE A 161 1.31 -0.41 -3.15
CA PHE A 161 2.17 -1.59 -3.06
C PHE A 161 3.64 -1.25 -2.81
N GLY A 162 4.42 -2.25 -2.40
CA GLY A 162 5.87 -2.18 -2.26
C GLY A 162 6.38 -1.63 -0.93
N ARG A 163 5.49 -1.10 -0.07
CA ARG A 163 5.81 -0.54 1.25
C ARG A 163 5.10 -1.24 2.41
N ASP A 164 4.62 -2.46 2.21
CA ASP A 164 3.82 -3.20 3.18
C ASP A 164 4.52 -3.36 4.53
N ASP A 165 5.84 -3.63 4.52
CA ASP A 165 6.64 -3.73 5.73
C ASP A 165 6.78 -2.39 6.45
N ASP A 166 6.93 -1.28 5.72
CA ASP A 166 7.01 0.06 6.30
C ASP A 166 5.66 0.47 6.89
N VAL A 167 4.56 0.17 6.21
CA VAL A 167 3.18 0.39 6.69
C VAL A 167 2.96 -0.37 7.99
N ARG A 168 3.26 -1.67 8.02
CA ARG A 168 3.08 -2.52 9.20
C ARG A 168 3.90 -1.99 10.37
N ARG A 169 5.19 -1.73 10.19
CA ARG A 169 6.08 -1.21 11.22
C ARG A 169 5.62 0.13 11.79
N LEU A 170 5.12 1.03 10.94
CA LEU A 170 4.64 2.33 11.41
C LEU A 170 3.33 2.20 12.20
N ILE A 171 2.40 1.35 11.74
CA ILE A 171 1.17 1.03 12.48
C ILE A 171 1.49 0.38 13.83
N GLU A 172 2.43 -0.57 13.88
CA GLU A 172 2.88 -1.21 15.12
C GLU A 172 3.45 -0.18 16.12
N ARG A 173 4.25 0.78 15.64
CA ARG A 173 4.77 1.87 16.48
C ARG A 173 3.68 2.76 17.02
N LEU A 174 2.73 3.21 16.19
CA LEU A 174 1.60 4.02 16.63
C LEU A 174 0.75 3.27 17.68
N ASN A 175 0.49 1.98 17.45
CA ASN A 175 -0.22 1.14 18.42
C ASN A 175 0.56 0.96 19.74
N ALA A 176 1.88 0.81 19.68
CA ALA A 176 2.71 0.72 20.86
C ALA A 176 2.66 2.04 21.68
N ARG A 177 2.72 3.21 21.03
CA ARG A 177 2.59 4.51 21.70
C ARG A 177 1.22 4.69 22.34
N ARG A 178 0.18 4.21 21.69
CA ARG A 178 -1.17 4.21 22.27
C ARG A 178 -1.26 3.36 23.54
N ALA A 179 -0.64 2.17 23.55
CA ALA A 179 -0.79 1.19 24.62
C ALA A 179 0.20 1.39 25.79
N GLN A 180 1.43 1.82 25.50
CA GLN A 180 2.54 1.83 26.45
C GLN A 180 2.96 3.24 26.90
N GLY A 181 2.44 4.29 26.25
CA GLY A 181 2.87 5.69 26.50
C GLY A 181 4.25 5.99 25.86
N GLY A 182 4.92 7.01 26.41
CA GLY A 182 6.20 7.53 25.90
C GLY A 182 6.01 8.63 24.85
N ALA A 183 6.96 8.83 23.95
CA ALA A 183 6.88 9.88 22.92
C ALA A 183 5.58 9.78 22.12
N ARG A 184 4.77 10.83 22.15
CA ARG A 184 3.46 10.86 21.48
C ARG A 184 3.52 11.50 20.10
N MET A 185 4.70 11.69 19.57
CA MET A 185 4.95 12.14 18.21
C MET A 185 5.86 11.15 17.49
N VAL A 186 5.49 10.78 16.29
CA VAL A 186 6.31 9.98 15.37
C VAL A 186 6.63 10.81 14.14
N VAL A 187 7.92 11.00 13.88
CA VAL A 187 8.42 11.77 12.73
C VAL A 187 8.91 10.82 11.66
N VAL A 188 8.21 10.77 10.53
CA VAL A 188 8.59 9.97 9.35
C VAL A 188 9.61 10.75 8.54
N LEU A 189 10.86 10.31 8.61
CA LEU A 189 12.02 10.94 7.97
C LEU A 189 12.35 10.27 6.63
N GLY A 190 12.81 11.02 5.67
CA GLY A 190 13.33 10.50 4.40
C GLY A 190 13.60 11.61 3.39
N ALA A 191 14.32 11.26 2.31
CA ALA A 191 14.63 12.18 1.21
C ALA A 191 13.34 12.70 0.53
N SER A 192 13.45 13.77 -0.25
CA SER A 192 12.38 14.20 -1.15
C SER A 192 12.05 13.05 -2.13
N GLY A 193 10.78 12.86 -2.44
CA GLY A 193 10.37 11.78 -3.36
C GLY A 193 10.42 10.35 -2.79
N SER A 194 10.89 10.12 -1.55
CA SER A 194 10.96 8.77 -0.95
C SER A 194 9.60 8.10 -0.67
N GLY A 195 8.48 8.84 -0.82
CA GLY A 195 7.12 8.31 -0.62
C GLY A 195 6.56 8.48 0.79
N LYS A 196 7.11 9.40 1.62
CA LYS A 196 6.62 9.67 2.99
C LYS A 196 5.13 10.00 3.04
N SER A 197 4.68 10.95 2.22
CA SER A 197 3.28 11.36 2.14
C SER A 197 2.37 10.20 1.72
N SER A 198 2.79 9.43 0.72
CA SER A 198 2.06 8.24 0.25
C SER A 198 1.99 7.16 1.33
N LEU A 199 3.08 6.94 2.08
CA LEU A 199 3.11 5.99 3.20
C LEU A 199 2.06 6.32 4.24
N LEU A 200 1.94 7.59 4.64
CA LEU A 200 0.90 7.99 5.57
C LEU A 200 -0.49 7.93 4.92
N ARG A 201 -0.71 8.65 3.82
CA ARG A 201 -2.03 8.86 3.23
C ARG A 201 -2.67 7.59 2.70
N ALA A 202 -1.96 6.78 1.91
CA ALA A 202 -2.49 5.55 1.33
C ALA A 202 -2.15 4.28 2.13
N GLY A 203 -1.02 4.29 2.83
CA GLY A 203 -0.57 3.13 3.58
C GLY A 203 -1.19 3.03 4.98
N VAL A 204 -0.96 4.03 5.82
CA VAL A 204 -1.22 3.94 7.27
C VAL A 204 -2.62 4.43 7.65
N LEU A 205 -2.99 5.66 7.25
CA LEU A 205 -4.22 6.30 7.72
C LEU A 205 -5.48 5.52 7.35
N PRO A 206 -5.64 4.97 6.12
CA PRO A 206 -6.83 4.18 5.77
C PRO A 206 -6.99 2.95 6.63
N ARG A 207 -5.87 2.30 7.03
CA ARG A 207 -5.88 1.12 7.89
C ARG A 207 -6.27 1.46 9.32
N LEU A 208 -5.75 2.56 9.88
CA LEU A 208 -6.13 3.03 11.21
C LEU A 208 -7.60 3.51 11.26
N LYS A 209 -8.12 4.15 10.21
CA LYS A 209 -9.53 4.57 10.11
C LYS A 209 -10.53 3.41 10.19
N ARG A 210 -10.12 2.19 9.87
CA ARG A 210 -10.96 1.00 10.02
C ARG A 210 -11.10 0.56 11.47
N ASP A 211 -10.09 0.80 12.27
CA ASP A 211 -10.10 0.50 13.70
C ASP A 211 -10.71 1.66 14.50
N ARG A 212 -11.97 1.97 14.20
CA ARG A 212 -12.73 3.07 14.81
C ARG A 212 -12.86 2.97 16.33
N ARG A 213 -12.71 1.79 16.89
CA ARG A 213 -12.72 1.58 18.35
C ARG A 213 -11.49 2.21 18.99
N ASN A 214 -10.34 2.08 18.34
CA ASN A 214 -9.06 2.51 18.89
C ASN A 214 -8.59 3.86 18.36
N TRP A 215 -9.10 4.30 17.20
CA TRP A 215 -8.57 5.47 16.51
C TRP A 215 -9.64 6.43 15.98
N ILE A 216 -9.44 7.71 16.25
CA ILE A 216 -10.05 8.83 15.52
C ILE A 216 -8.93 9.45 14.69
N VAL A 217 -8.99 9.30 13.38
CA VAL A 217 -7.94 9.74 12.46
C VAL A 217 -8.41 10.99 11.73
N LEU A 218 -7.79 12.14 12.03
CA LEU A 218 -8.09 13.38 11.33
C LEU A 218 -7.53 13.37 9.90
N PRO A 219 -8.13 14.13 8.97
CA PRO A 219 -7.55 14.30 7.65
C PRO A 219 -6.10 14.80 7.72
N PRO A 220 -5.17 14.27 6.90
CA PRO A 220 -3.82 14.79 6.85
C PRO A 220 -3.80 16.19 6.21
N PHE A 221 -3.01 17.09 6.76
CA PHE A 221 -2.90 18.47 6.25
C PHE A 221 -1.42 18.88 6.12
N ARG A 222 -1.17 19.95 5.37
CA ARG A 222 0.13 20.62 5.26
C ARG A 222 0.09 21.93 6.02
N PRO A 223 1.18 22.32 6.67
CA PRO A 223 1.23 23.58 7.41
C PRO A 223 1.03 24.83 6.57
N GLN A 224 1.51 24.83 5.33
CA GLN A 224 1.44 25.95 4.38
C GLN A 224 1.94 27.28 5.00
N LEU A 225 1.30 28.40 4.65
CA LEU A 225 1.63 29.73 5.19
C LEU A 225 1.00 29.99 6.57
N HIS A 226 -0.11 29.32 6.87
CA HIS A 226 -0.92 29.58 8.07
C HIS A 226 -1.24 28.26 8.81
N PRO A 227 -0.26 27.64 9.47
CA PRO A 227 -0.41 26.30 10.02
C PRO A 227 -1.53 26.14 11.06
N LEU A 228 -1.87 27.19 11.81
CA LEU A 228 -3.01 27.16 12.75
C LEU A 228 -4.36 27.18 12.04
N GLU A 229 -4.46 27.83 10.87
CA GLU A 229 -5.66 27.80 10.06
C GLU A 229 -5.89 26.41 9.48
N GLU A 230 -4.83 25.79 8.94
CA GLU A 230 -4.88 24.43 8.39
C GLU A 230 -5.28 23.40 9.45
N LEU A 231 -4.73 23.52 10.66
CA LEU A 231 -5.14 22.69 11.79
C LEU A 231 -6.61 22.95 12.18
N GLY A 232 -7.03 24.22 12.25
CA GLY A 232 -8.41 24.60 12.56
C GLY A 232 -9.41 24.03 11.54
N GLN A 233 -9.09 24.11 10.24
CA GLN A 233 -9.90 23.53 9.17
C GLN A 233 -9.98 22.01 9.28
N THR A 234 -8.84 21.34 9.54
CA THR A 234 -8.78 19.90 9.74
C THR A 234 -9.66 19.44 10.91
N VAL A 235 -9.60 20.15 12.02
CA VAL A 235 -10.46 19.90 13.19
C VAL A 235 -11.94 20.11 12.84
N ALA A 236 -12.28 21.18 12.17
CA ALA A 236 -13.65 21.47 11.78
C ALA A 236 -14.24 20.39 10.86
N ILE A 237 -13.43 19.88 9.91
CA ILE A 237 -13.82 18.74 9.04
C ILE A 237 -14.08 17.50 9.89
N ALA A 238 -13.23 17.20 10.87
CA ALA A 238 -13.35 16.01 11.72
C ALA A 238 -14.55 16.08 12.67
N LEU A 239 -14.92 17.28 13.12
CA LEU A 239 -16.11 17.51 13.96
C LEU A 239 -17.43 17.46 13.15
N GLY A 240 -17.35 17.61 11.84
CA GLY A 240 -18.52 17.55 10.96
C GLY A 240 -19.10 18.92 10.61
N SER A 241 -20.23 18.90 9.89
CA SER A 241 -20.83 20.07 9.29
C SER A 241 -21.14 21.20 10.30
N GLY A 242 -20.68 22.40 9.99
CA GLY A 242 -20.98 23.62 10.76
C GLY A 242 -20.00 23.97 11.84
N ALA A 243 -18.95 23.17 12.08
CA ALA A 243 -17.90 23.58 13.02
C ALA A 243 -17.12 24.76 12.46
N ASP A 244 -16.99 25.83 13.26
CA ASP A 244 -16.24 27.00 12.85
C ASP A 244 -14.74 26.78 13.03
N TRP A 245 -14.01 26.65 11.92
CA TRP A 245 -12.56 26.50 11.95
C TRP A 245 -11.82 27.71 12.54
N ARG A 246 -12.42 28.93 12.46
CA ARG A 246 -11.85 30.14 13.04
C ARG A 246 -11.84 30.10 14.57
N HIS A 247 -12.88 29.52 15.16
CA HIS A 247 -12.91 29.28 16.61
C HIS A 247 -11.71 28.42 17.04
N TRP A 248 -11.42 27.33 16.33
CA TRP A 248 -10.30 26.46 16.66
C TRP A 248 -8.94 27.11 16.39
N ARG A 249 -8.80 27.85 15.28
CA ARG A 249 -7.60 28.64 15.02
C ARG A 249 -7.30 29.61 16.17
N ASP A 250 -8.29 30.36 16.61
CA ASP A 250 -8.14 31.37 17.65
C ASP A 250 -7.91 30.72 19.02
N ALA A 251 -8.56 29.59 19.30
CA ALA A 251 -8.32 28.80 20.51
C ALA A 251 -6.86 28.24 20.54
N PHE A 252 -6.33 27.75 19.44
CA PHE A 252 -4.93 27.32 19.36
C PHE A 252 -3.92 28.47 19.48
N ALA A 253 -4.31 29.67 19.22
CA ALA A 253 -3.48 30.86 19.43
C ALA A 253 -3.43 31.29 20.90
N SER A 254 -4.29 30.76 21.77
CA SER A 254 -4.34 31.09 23.18
C SER A 254 -3.18 30.48 23.99
N ASP A 255 -2.96 31.01 25.19
CA ASP A 255 -1.97 30.47 26.12
C ASP A 255 -2.48 29.25 26.91
N ASP A 256 -3.81 29.06 26.99
CA ASP A 256 -4.43 27.93 27.72
C ASP A 256 -4.66 26.71 26.86
N LEU A 257 -3.61 26.19 26.29
CA LEU A 257 -3.67 25.01 25.38
C LEU A 257 -4.17 23.75 26.10
N SER A 258 -3.95 23.60 27.41
CA SER A 258 -4.38 22.40 28.14
C SER A 258 -5.90 22.24 28.14
N ASN A 259 -6.64 23.32 28.43
CA ASN A 259 -8.10 23.29 28.41
C ASN A 259 -8.63 23.19 26.99
N VAL A 260 -8.06 23.94 26.03
CA VAL A 260 -8.43 23.88 24.61
C VAL A 260 -8.31 22.46 24.06
N LEU A 261 -7.20 21.77 24.32
CA LEU A 261 -6.98 20.40 23.84
C LEU A 261 -7.88 19.38 24.57
N SER A 262 -8.19 19.60 25.85
CA SER A 262 -9.13 18.76 26.60
C SER A 262 -10.55 18.86 26.02
N ASP A 263 -10.99 20.10 25.72
CA ASP A 263 -12.29 20.35 25.09
C ASP A 263 -12.34 19.75 23.67
N LEU A 264 -11.30 19.95 22.87
CA LEU A 264 -11.18 19.35 21.54
C LEU A 264 -11.26 17.80 21.58
N ALA A 265 -10.55 17.20 22.54
CA ALA A 265 -10.57 15.74 22.68
C ALA A 265 -11.97 15.23 23.02
N ARG A 266 -12.69 15.91 23.91
CA ARG A 266 -14.08 15.58 24.27
C ARG A 266 -15.00 15.72 23.06
N ASP A 267 -14.91 16.81 22.33
CA ASP A 267 -15.77 17.10 21.19
C ASP A 267 -15.55 16.11 20.04
N LEU A 268 -14.30 15.81 19.71
CA LEU A 268 -13.95 14.79 18.69
C LEU A 268 -14.44 13.39 19.08
N ARG A 269 -14.25 12.99 20.34
CA ARG A 269 -14.74 11.69 20.83
C ARG A 269 -16.27 11.61 20.80
N SER A 270 -16.94 12.69 21.14
CA SER A 270 -18.40 12.80 21.04
C SER A 270 -18.88 12.69 19.59
N ALA A 271 -18.27 13.45 18.68
CA ALA A 271 -18.63 13.44 17.26
C ALA A 271 -18.43 12.04 16.61
N HIS A 272 -17.42 11.30 17.05
CA HIS A 272 -17.13 9.95 16.55
C HIS A 272 -17.73 8.81 17.40
N SER A 273 -18.53 9.13 18.42
CA SER A 273 -19.16 8.13 19.29
C SER A 273 -18.17 7.14 19.92
N SER A 274 -16.98 7.60 20.30
CA SER A 274 -15.90 6.78 20.84
C SER A 274 -15.22 7.44 22.04
N ASN A 275 -15.45 6.89 23.23
CA ASN A 275 -14.94 7.49 24.48
C ASN A 275 -13.47 7.18 24.78
N GLU A 276 -12.93 6.12 24.21
CA GLU A 276 -11.58 5.61 24.51
C GLU A 276 -10.58 5.75 23.35
N ALA A 277 -11.06 6.12 22.15
CA ALA A 277 -10.19 6.20 20.98
C ALA A 277 -9.08 7.24 21.15
N GLN A 278 -7.91 6.91 20.64
CA GLN A 278 -6.80 7.84 20.47
C GLN A 278 -7.04 8.69 19.24
N ILE A 279 -6.69 9.97 19.32
CA ILE A 279 -6.87 10.95 18.26
C ILE A 279 -5.54 11.13 17.54
N LEU A 280 -5.49 10.79 16.25
CA LEU A 280 -4.30 10.93 15.43
C LEU A 280 -4.36 12.22 14.60
N ILE A 281 -3.41 13.11 14.86
CA ILE A 281 -3.15 14.32 14.07
C ILE A 281 -2.02 14.00 13.09
N THR A 282 -2.23 14.27 11.79
CA THR A 282 -1.24 13.98 10.76
C THR A 282 -0.81 15.24 10.03
N VAL A 283 0.47 15.61 10.18
CA VAL A 283 1.08 16.78 9.54
C VAL A 283 1.98 16.31 8.41
N ASP A 284 1.62 16.63 7.17
CA ASP A 284 2.40 16.24 6.00
C ASP A 284 3.27 17.42 5.53
N GLN A 285 4.49 17.13 5.06
CA GLN A 285 5.46 18.11 4.59
C GLN A 285 5.80 19.20 5.65
N SER A 286 6.14 18.74 6.85
CA SER A 286 6.41 19.62 8.00
C SER A 286 7.67 20.50 7.81
N GLU A 287 8.54 20.19 6.84
CA GLU A 287 9.62 21.07 6.39
C GLU A 287 9.11 22.47 6.00
N GLU A 288 7.84 22.61 5.64
CA GLU A 288 7.23 23.89 5.34
C GLU A 288 7.21 24.84 6.54
N LEU A 289 7.31 24.34 7.77
CA LEU A 289 7.39 25.16 8.99
C LEU A 289 8.71 25.93 9.12
N PHE A 290 9.78 25.43 8.49
CA PHE A 290 11.16 25.89 8.67
C PHE A 290 11.70 26.71 7.49
N GLY A 291 10.89 27.16 6.57
CA GLY A 291 11.33 27.93 5.41
C GLY A 291 11.77 29.37 5.74
N ALA A 292 12.52 30.02 4.81
CA ALA A 292 13.19 31.31 4.96
C ALA A 292 12.30 32.54 5.26
N ALA A 293 10.97 32.43 5.16
CA ALA A 293 10.05 33.45 5.64
C ALA A 293 9.57 33.02 7.02
N GLU A 294 9.72 33.86 8.04
CA GLU A 294 9.03 33.67 9.33
C GLU A 294 7.54 33.50 9.05
N LYS A 295 7.09 32.24 9.04
CA LYS A 295 5.70 31.93 8.82
C LYS A 295 4.91 32.35 10.07
N SER A 296 3.90 33.19 9.86
CA SER A 296 3.02 33.61 10.92
C SER A 296 2.39 32.40 11.60
N GLY A 297 2.72 32.19 12.86
CA GLY A 297 2.15 31.13 13.68
C GLY A 297 2.91 29.80 13.71
N ALA A 298 4.06 29.63 13.01
CA ALA A 298 4.81 28.37 13.05
C ALA A 298 5.28 28.00 14.47
N ALA A 299 5.83 28.94 15.22
CA ALA A 299 6.23 28.72 16.61
C ALA A 299 5.04 28.35 17.50
N GLN A 300 3.89 29.03 17.34
CA GLN A 300 2.68 28.70 18.08
C GLN A 300 2.12 27.34 17.67
N PHE A 301 2.16 26.98 16.39
CA PHE A 301 1.75 25.67 15.92
C PHE A 301 2.60 24.55 16.53
N LEU A 302 3.93 24.72 16.58
CA LEU A 302 4.81 23.78 17.27
C LEU A 302 4.51 23.69 18.78
N ARG A 303 4.16 24.81 19.44
CA ARG A 303 3.67 24.78 20.84
C ARG A 303 2.40 23.94 20.99
N VAL A 304 1.46 24.03 20.06
CA VAL A 304 0.24 23.20 20.06
C VAL A 304 0.60 21.72 19.90
N LEU A 305 1.44 21.36 18.93
CA LEU A 305 1.89 19.97 18.75
C LEU A 305 2.64 19.45 19.97
N ASN A 306 3.46 20.29 20.61
CA ASN A 306 4.16 19.94 21.84
C ASN A 306 3.17 19.70 23.00
N ALA A 307 2.16 20.55 23.15
CA ALA A 307 1.12 20.41 24.18
C ALA A 307 0.26 19.15 23.97
N MET A 308 0.01 18.76 22.72
CA MET A 308 -0.69 17.49 22.39
C MET A 308 0.05 16.25 22.88
N GLN A 309 1.33 16.35 23.21
CA GLN A 309 2.12 15.22 23.73
C GLN A 309 1.94 14.98 25.24
N ASP A 310 1.12 15.78 25.93
CA ASP A 310 0.75 15.50 27.32
C ASP A 310 0.06 14.13 27.42
N GLU A 311 0.61 13.23 28.26
CA GLU A 311 0.12 11.86 28.42
C GLU A 311 -1.33 11.77 28.92
N ARG A 312 -1.83 12.83 29.54
CA ARG A 312 -3.23 12.93 30.01
C ARG A 312 -4.22 13.16 28.86
N LEU A 313 -3.72 13.60 27.72
CA LEU A 313 -4.52 13.88 26.52
C LEU A 313 -4.50 12.68 25.57
N PRO A 314 -5.58 12.45 24.82
CA PRO A 314 -5.66 11.31 23.91
C PRO A 314 -5.08 11.59 22.51
N PHE A 315 -4.08 12.46 22.40
CA PHE A 315 -3.51 12.80 21.09
C PHE A 315 -2.24 11.99 20.80
N LEU A 316 -2.08 11.65 19.53
CA LEU A 316 -0.84 11.22 18.92
C LEU A 316 -0.60 12.03 17.65
N VAL A 317 0.64 12.39 17.38
CA VAL A 317 1.03 13.17 16.20
C VAL A 317 1.89 12.30 15.31
N ALA A 318 1.54 12.20 14.04
CA ALA A 318 2.40 11.66 12.98
C ALA A 318 2.76 12.79 12.02
N MET A 319 4.04 13.03 11.78
CA MET A 319 4.45 14.04 10.83
C MET A 319 5.45 13.51 9.81
N THR A 320 5.39 13.99 8.58
CA THR A 320 6.46 13.75 7.60
C THR A 320 7.42 14.92 7.61
N LEU A 321 8.71 14.60 7.54
CA LEU A 321 9.77 15.61 7.50
C LEU A 321 10.89 15.14 6.56
N ARG A 322 11.46 16.06 5.81
CA ARG A 322 12.69 15.78 5.09
C ARG A 322 13.84 15.66 6.08
N GLY A 323 14.76 14.71 5.82
CA GLY A 323 15.86 14.43 6.73
C GLY A 323 16.80 15.62 6.97
N ASP A 324 16.94 16.50 5.99
CA ASP A 324 17.73 17.73 6.06
C ASP A 324 17.17 18.78 7.05
N TYR A 325 15.88 18.70 7.40
CA TYR A 325 15.23 19.61 8.39
C TYR A 325 15.13 19.01 9.81
N LEU A 326 15.69 17.84 10.06
CA LEU A 326 15.61 17.22 11.39
C LEU A 326 16.28 18.08 12.46
N GLY A 327 17.44 18.68 12.16
CA GLY A 327 18.13 19.59 13.07
C GLY A 327 17.29 20.79 13.44
N GLU A 328 16.57 21.40 12.50
CA GLU A 328 15.70 22.54 12.73
C GLU A 328 14.50 22.17 13.64
N LEU A 329 13.94 20.97 13.48
CA LEU A 329 12.90 20.47 14.39
C LEU A 329 13.44 20.24 15.81
N GLN A 330 14.66 19.68 15.95
CA GLN A 330 15.28 19.39 17.24
C GLN A 330 15.68 20.66 17.98
N GLU A 331 16.11 21.70 17.25
CA GLU A 331 16.52 22.99 17.79
C GLU A 331 15.36 23.97 18.00
N ALA A 332 14.15 23.63 17.53
CA ALA A 332 12.98 24.50 17.67
C ALA A 332 12.60 24.72 19.16
N PRO A 333 12.65 25.97 19.69
CA PRO A 333 12.41 26.22 21.11
C PRO A 333 11.00 25.81 21.60
N ALA A 334 10.05 25.71 20.67
CA ALA A 334 8.69 25.30 20.96
C ALA A 334 8.51 23.78 21.10
N MET A 335 9.50 22.98 20.66
CA MET A 335 9.47 21.51 20.72
C MET A 335 10.36 21.01 21.86
N THR A 336 9.78 20.84 23.04
CA THR A 336 10.51 20.37 24.24
C THR A 336 10.27 18.90 24.56
N ALA A 337 9.17 18.33 24.08
CA ALA A 337 8.86 16.92 24.23
C ALA A 337 9.64 16.05 23.24
N ALA A 338 9.97 14.83 23.67
CA ALA A 338 10.65 13.87 22.83
C ALA A 338 9.73 13.36 21.72
N PHE A 339 10.31 13.06 20.56
CA PHE A 339 9.62 12.39 19.47
C PHE A 339 10.37 11.12 19.03
N GLU A 340 9.66 10.22 18.38
CA GLU A 340 10.23 8.99 17.82
C GLU A 340 10.50 9.16 16.33
N GLU A 341 11.70 8.80 15.89
CA GLU A 341 12.08 8.84 14.49
C GLU A 341 11.72 7.54 13.78
N PHE A 342 11.05 7.66 12.65
CA PHE A 342 10.80 6.57 11.71
C PHE A 342 11.48 6.87 10.38
N SER A 343 12.69 6.32 10.18
CA SER A 343 13.45 6.53 8.95
C SER A 343 12.89 5.68 7.82
N LEU A 344 12.35 6.33 6.78
CA LEU A 344 11.91 5.70 5.54
C LEU A 344 13.08 5.62 4.57
N LYS A 345 13.59 4.40 4.40
CA LYS A 345 14.70 4.11 3.48
C LYS A 345 14.27 4.21 2.01
N PRO A 346 15.22 4.40 1.07
CA PRO A 346 14.94 4.26 -0.35
C PRO A 346 14.20 2.94 -0.66
N MET A 347 13.43 2.93 -1.73
CA MET A 347 12.66 1.74 -2.14
C MET A 347 13.63 0.62 -2.55
N PRO A 348 13.56 -0.57 -1.93
CA PRO A 348 14.36 -1.70 -2.37
C PRO A 348 14.04 -2.10 -3.82
N LEU A 349 15.05 -2.35 -4.65
CA LEU A 349 14.86 -2.79 -6.05
C LEU A 349 13.94 -4.01 -6.17
N ALA A 350 14.01 -4.94 -5.22
CA ALA A 350 13.12 -6.11 -5.19
C ALA A 350 11.62 -5.75 -5.11
N ARG A 351 11.29 -4.56 -4.58
CA ARG A 351 9.92 -4.08 -4.43
C ARG A 351 9.41 -3.28 -5.64
N ILE A 352 10.29 -2.92 -6.58
CA ILE A 352 9.90 -2.21 -7.81
C ILE A 352 8.91 -3.04 -8.62
N ARG A 353 9.07 -4.35 -8.67
CA ARG A 353 8.10 -5.25 -9.29
C ARG A 353 6.70 -5.08 -8.72
N ASP A 354 6.58 -5.05 -7.39
CA ASP A 354 5.28 -4.90 -6.71
C ASP A 354 4.60 -3.57 -7.08
N ILE A 355 5.39 -2.50 -7.25
CA ILE A 355 4.90 -1.17 -7.65
C ILE A 355 4.39 -1.16 -9.08
N ILE A 356 4.98 -1.96 -9.97
CA ILE A 356 4.57 -2.04 -11.38
C ILE A 356 3.36 -2.96 -11.53
N GLU A 357 3.45 -4.19 -11.03
CA GLU A 357 2.45 -5.23 -11.26
C GLU A 357 1.24 -5.12 -10.33
N GLY A 358 1.44 -4.69 -9.08
CA GLY A 358 0.37 -4.62 -8.09
C GLY A 358 -0.80 -3.73 -8.52
N PRO A 359 -0.57 -2.44 -8.83
CA PRO A 359 -1.62 -1.54 -9.30
C PRO A 359 -2.25 -1.99 -10.62
N ALA A 360 -1.44 -2.49 -11.57
CA ALA A 360 -1.94 -3.02 -12.85
C ALA A 360 -2.95 -4.16 -12.61
N ARG A 361 -2.60 -5.09 -11.75
CA ARG A 361 -3.42 -6.23 -11.38
C ARG A 361 -4.76 -5.80 -10.77
N VAL A 362 -4.74 -4.83 -9.85
CA VAL A 362 -5.97 -4.28 -9.24
C VAL A 362 -6.87 -3.65 -10.30
N ALA A 363 -6.27 -3.01 -11.31
CA ALA A 363 -6.99 -2.39 -12.43
C ALA A 363 -7.38 -3.37 -13.56
N GLY A 364 -7.07 -4.67 -13.42
CA GLY A 364 -7.35 -5.68 -14.45
C GLY A 364 -6.48 -5.55 -15.71
N LEU A 365 -5.23 -5.09 -15.53
CA LEU A 365 -4.23 -4.98 -16.59
C LEU A 365 -3.20 -6.10 -16.46
N SER A 366 -2.75 -6.65 -17.57
CA SER A 366 -1.56 -7.50 -17.63
C SER A 366 -0.31 -6.66 -17.91
N VAL A 367 0.84 -7.14 -17.45
CA VAL A 367 2.14 -6.49 -17.64
C VAL A 367 3.15 -7.52 -18.13
N ASP A 368 3.84 -7.22 -19.22
CA ASP A 368 4.87 -8.11 -19.75
C ASP A 368 6.06 -8.21 -18.78
N GLU A 369 6.56 -9.41 -18.53
CA GLU A 369 7.76 -9.67 -17.73
C GLU A 369 8.99 -8.89 -18.23
N ALA A 370 9.13 -8.79 -19.54
CA ALA A 370 10.22 -8.06 -20.16
C ALA A 370 10.13 -6.54 -19.90
N LEU A 371 8.92 -5.98 -19.81
CA LEU A 371 8.72 -4.59 -19.39
C LEU A 371 9.18 -4.40 -17.95
N VAL A 372 8.75 -5.29 -17.04
CA VAL A 372 9.14 -5.21 -15.62
C VAL A 372 10.67 -5.23 -15.49
N GLY A 373 11.33 -6.15 -16.19
CA GLY A 373 12.79 -6.24 -16.19
C GLY A 373 13.49 -4.97 -16.69
N ALA A 374 12.96 -4.35 -17.76
CA ALA A 374 13.48 -3.10 -18.31
C ALA A 374 13.28 -1.92 -17.33
N ALA A 375 12.06 -1.77 -16.79
CA ALA A 375 11.74 -0.70 -15.85
C ALA A 375 12.53 -0.82 -14.53
N MET A 376 12.76 -2.04 -14.03
CA MET A 376 13.62 -2.29 -12.87
C MET A 376 15.07 -1.86 -13.12
N LYS A 377 15.60 -2.11 -14.32
CA LYS A 377 16.95 -1.70 -14.71
C LYS A 377 17.05 -0.18 -14.78
N ASP A 378 16.07 0.48 -15.37
CA ASP A 378 16.04 1.95 -15.49
C ASP A 378 15.84 2.64 -14.12
N ALA A 379 15.13 1.97 -13.19
CA ALA A 379 14.87 2.46 -11.83
C ALA A 379 15.96 2.08 -10.81
N ALA A 380 17.18 1.76 -11.24
CA ALA A 380 18.25 1.29 -10.35
C ALA A 380 18.86 2.39 -9.45
N THR A 381 18.47 3.65 -9.58
CA THR A 381 18.98 4.77 -8.77
C THR A 381 17.99 5.11 -7.64
N ASP A 382 18.50 5.65 -6.53
CA ASP A 382 17.68 5.99 -5.36
C ASP A 382 16.58 7.04 -5.64
N ASP A 383 16.80 7.91 -6.64
CA ASP A 383 15.88 8.98 -7.03
C ASP A 383 14.90 8.57 -8.16
N ALA A 384 14.97 7.34 -8.64
CA ALA A 384 14.18 6.90 -9.79
C ALA A 384 12.69 6.68 -9.48
N LEU A 385 12.29 6.55 -8.22
CA LEU A 385 10.90 6.23 -7.86
C LEU A 385 9.87 7.24 -8.40
N PRO A 386 10.05 8.57 -8.29
CA PRO A 386 9.14 9.53 -8.90
C PRO A 386 9.12 9.45 -10.43
N LEU A 387 10.27 9.21 -11.06
CA LEU A 387 10.39 9.06 -12.52
C LEU A 387 9.65 7.81 -12.99
N LEU A 388 9.80 6.70 -12.28
CA LEU A 388 9.09 5.45 -12.55
C LEU A 388 7.59 5.65 -12.42
N ALA A 389 7.12 6.25 -11.32
CA ALA A 389 5.70 6.53 -11.11
C ALA A 389 5.10 7.37 -12.25
N PHE A 390 5.84 8.37 -12.71
CA PHE A 390 5.44 9.20 -13.83
C PHE A 390 5.40 8.41 -15.15
N ALA A 391 6.44 7.63 -15.44
CA ALA A 391 6.51 6.84 -16.67
C ALA A 391 5.40 5.77 -16.73
N LEU A 392 5.08 5.12 -15.60
CA LEU A 392 3.97 4.17 -15.51
C LEU A 392 2.62 4.85 -15.74
N ARG A 393 2.43 6.08 -15.27
CA ARG A 393 1.24 6.87 -15.56
C ARG A 393 1.13 7.19 -17.05
N GLU A 394 2.19 7.70 -17.68
CA GLU A 394 2.23 7.97 -19.11
C GLU A 394 1.99 6.69 -19.96
N LEU A 395 2.55 5.58 -19.52
CA LEU A 395 2.34 4.28 -20.14
C LEU A 395 0.85 3.88 -20.11
N TYR A 396 0.23 4.02 -18.95
CA TYR A 396 -1.20 3.74 -18.79
C TYR A 396 -2.08 4.68 -19.61
N ASP A 397 -1.83 5.99 -19.57
CA ASP A 397 -2.63 6.98 -20.29
C ASP A 397 -2.59 6.75 -21.81
N ARG A 398 -1.48 6.24 -22.35
CA ARG A 398 -1.32 5.99 -23.78
C ARG A 398 -1.76 4.61 -24.23
N PHE A 399 -1.49 3.59 -23.42
CA PHE A 399 -1.61 2.18 -23.84
C PHE A 399 -2.54 1.35 -22.96
N GLY A 400 -2.99 1.84 -21.81
CA GLY A 400 -3.79 1.11 -20.82
C GLY A 400 -5.13 0.58 -21.35
N GLN A 401 -5.69 1.23 -22.40
CA GLN A 401 -6.94 0.78 -23.04
C GLN A 401 -6.82 -0.65 -23.64
N LYS A 402 -5.63 -1.07 -24.01
CA LYS A 402 -5.36 -2.43 -24.53
C LYS A 402 -5.36 -3.50 -23.45
N LYS A 403 -5.49 -3.12 -22.17
CA LYS A 403 -5.41 -4.00 -21.00
C LYS A 403 -4.13 -4.84 -20.88
N ASN A 404 -3.12 -4.57 -21.72
CA ASN A 404 -1.81 -5.18 -21.66
C ASN A 404 -0.73 -4.10 -21.82
N LEU A 405 0.15 -3.98 -20.83
CA LEU A 405 1.30 -3.09 -20.87
C LEU A 405 2.52 -3.89 -21.35
N THR A 406 2.96 -3.61 -22.58
CA THR A 406 4.03 -4.34 -23.23
C THR A 406 5.39 -3.65 -23.15
N LEU A 407 6.48 -4.41 -23.31
CA LEU A 407 7.82 -3.84 -23.44
C LEU A 407 7.90 -2.83 -24.58
N GLU A 408 7.28 -3.12 -25.74
CA GLU A 408 7.25 -2.19 -26.87
C GLU A 408 6.62 -0.86 -26.52
N ALA A 409 5.49 -0.87 -25.79
CA ALA A 409 4.83 0.33 -25.32
C ALA A 409 5.71 1.14 -24.33
N TYR A 410 6.44 0.43 -23.46
CA TYR A 410 7.37 1.07 -22.54
C TYR A 410 8.55 1.71 -23.26
N LEU A 411 9.18 1.00 -24.19
CA LEU A 411 10.29 1.53 -24.99
C LEU A 411 9.84 2.71 -25.87
N ALA A 412 8.58 2.75 -26.30
CA ALA A 412 8.00 3.89 -27.05
C ALA A 412 7.88 5.18 -26.20
N LEU A 413 8.11 5.13 -24.89
CA LEU A 413 8.26 6.34 -24.06
C LEU A 413 9.67 6.95 -24.22
N GLY A 414 10.68 6.17 -24.62
CA GLY A 414 12.03 6.62 -24.86
C GLY A 414 12.16 7.61 -26.02
N ASP A 415 13.33 8.20 -26.22
CA ASP A 415 13.61 9.04 -27.37
C ASP A 415 13.98 8.22 -28.61
N ALA A 416 13.69 8.77 -29.79
CA ALA A 416 13.97 8.09 -31.06
C ALA A 416 15.48 7.89 -31.33
N ALA A 417 16.34 8.63 -30.65
CA ALA A 417 17.80 8.52 -30.76
C ALA A 417 18.40 7.51 -29.76
N GLY A 418 17.61 6.98 -28.81
CA GLY A 418 18.06 6.03 -27.80
C GLY A 418 19.05 6.63 -26.77
N GLN A 419 19.08 7.95 -26.63
CA GLN A 419 20.00 8.65 -25.73
C GLN A 419 19.43 8.80 -24.31
N LEU A 420 18.10 8.78 -24.18
CA LEU A 420 17.39 8.87 -22.90
C LEU A 420 16.60 7.58 -22.64
N SER A 421 16.66 7.12 -21.41
CA SER A 421 15.78 6.03 -20.96
C SER A 421 14.30 6.41 -21.07
N PRO A 422 13.38 5.45 -21.13
CA PRO A 422 11.94 5.72 -21.09
C PRO A 422 11.52 6.62 -19.91
N LEU A 423 12.15 6.44 -18.73
CA LEU A 423 11.87 7.25 -17.54
C LEU A 423 12.26 8.71 -17.75
N GLU A 424 13.49 8.96 -18.20
CA GLU A 424 14.03 10.31 -18.41
C GLU A 424 13.28 11.05 -19.51
N ASN A 425 13.01 10.38 -20.63
CA ASN A 425 12.35 11.02 -21.77
C ASN A 425 10.87 11.34 -21.49
N ALA A 426 10.18 10.49 -20.72
CA ALA A 426 8.79 10.77 -20.31
C ALA A 426 8.69 12.09 -19.55
N VAL A 427 9.62 12.32 -18.61
CA VAL A 427 9.66 13.57 -17.82
C VAL A 427 10.06 14.76 -18.69
N ARG A 428 11.12 14.62 -19.52
CA ARG A 428 11.54 15.71 -20.44
C ARG A 428 10.39 16.16 -21.31
N ARG A 429 9.70 15.23 -21.94
CA ARG A 429 8.59 15.56 -22.81
C ARG A 429 7.47 16.30 -22.08
N LYS A 430 7.13 15.88 -20.86
CA LYS A 430 6.12 16.58 -20.05
C LYS A 430 6.55 17.99 -19.68
N ALA A 431 7.81 18.18 -19.33
CA ALA A 431 8.36 19.51 -19.08
C ALA A 431 8.27 20.39 -20.33
N ASP A 432 8.60 19.87 -21.51
CA ASP A 432 8.49 20.58 -22.80
C ASP A 432 7.02 20.96 -23.13
N GLU A 433 6.05 20.07 -22.88
CA GLU A 433 4.62 20.35 -23.04
C GLU A 433 4.17 21.49 -22.14
N VAL A 434 4.54 21.46 -20.85
CA VAL A 434 4.17 22.52 -19.88
C VAL A 434 4.81 23.86 -20.29
N LEU A 435 6.08 23.85 -20.67
CA LEU A 435 6.78 25.06 -21.15
C LEU A 435 6.15 25.63 -22.42
N ALA A 436 5.75 24.77 -23.34
CA ALA A 436 5.04 25.20 -24.56
C ALA A 436 3.69 25.84 -24.26
N ALA A 437 2.93 25.25 -23.30
CA ALA A 437 1.64 25.79 -22.86
C ALA A 437 1.76 27.10 -22.04
N ALA A 438 2.87 27.29 -21.35
CA ALA A 438 3.11 28.46 -20.51
C ALA A 438 3.68 29.69 -21.27
N LYS A 439 4.05 29.56 -22.55
CA LYS A 439 4.47 30.71 -23.35
C LYS A 439 3.28 31.61 -23.62
N PRO A 440 3.28 32.88 -23.15
CA PRO A 440 2.21 33.83 -23.53
C PRO A 440 2.24 34.04 -25.04
N SER A 441 1.07 33.96 -25.66
CA SER A 441 0.83 34.29 -27.05
C SER A 441 1.15 35.75 -27.34
#